data_a288e2cfe708ab762243e203645555d7
#
_entry.id   a288e2cfe708ab762243e203645555d7
#
_cell.length_a   1.000
_cell.length_b   1.000
_cell.length_c   1.000
_cell.angle_alpha   90.00
_cell.angle_beta   90.00
_cell.angle_gamma   90.00
#
_symmetry.space_group_name_H-M   'P 1'
#
loop_
_entity.id
_entity.type
_entity.pdbx_description
1 polymer ?
#
loop_
_entity_poly.entity_id
_entity_poly.type
_entity_poly.pdbx_seq_one_letter_code
_entity_poly.pdbx_strand_id
1 'polypeptide(L)'
;MKKIIALVCFLAIGTSSFAQVDQYSEDVKTCIKSNGTMTYYEGVIDQMFTMLEEQFESQAVPTTVWTELKKERTGAMDELAQMVVSAYRAHFTHKDVKNMNALYATKAGKNMFKPEVLTEGDKIILTEFYKSDTGQKIVSSQDSMNASMGDISVMWSGDLYKRMIAKLSEKGYDL
;
A
#
# COMPACT_ATOMS: atom_id res chain seq x y z
N MET A 1 54.46 -8.19 29.74
CA MET A 1 53.10 -7.70 30.04
C MET A 1 52.61 -6.71 28.98
N LYS A 2 52.53 -7.11 27.71
CA LYS A 2 52.10 -6.19 26.57
C LYS A 2 51.28 -6.91 25.51
N LYS A 3 50.43 -7.91 25.87
CA LYS A 3 49.64 -8.68 24.86
C LYS A 3 48.16 -8.88 25.22
N ILE A 4 47.55 -8.14 26.13
CA ILE A 4 46.15 -8.31 26.56
C ILE A 4 45.22 -7.14 26.19
N ILE A 5 45.72 -6.05 25.60
CA ILE A 5 44.89 -4.85 25.33
C ILE A 5 44.25 -4.87 23.91
N ALA A 6 44.61 -5.83 23.02
CA ALA A 6 44.13 -5.84 21.63
C ALA A 6 42.82 -6.63 21.40
N LEU A 7 42.20 -7.27 22.41
CA LEU A 7 41.04 -8.13 22.21
C LEU A 7 39.68 -7.54 22.66
N VAL A 8 39.65 -6.33 23.18
CA VAL A 8 38.40 -5.72 23.72
C VAL A 8 37.71 -4.76 22.74
N CYS A 9 38.39 -4.34 21.66
CA CYS A 9 37.81 -3.38 20.71
C CYS A 9 36.97 -3.98 19.57
N PHE A 10 36.79 -5.31 19.48
CA PHE A 10 36.10 -5.95 18.35
C PHE A 10 34.65 -6.40 18.66
N LEU A 11 34.13 -6.14 19.87
CA LEU A 11 32.78 -6.56 20.29
C LEU A 11 31.72 -5.46 20.32
N ALA A 12 32.02 -4.26 19.83
CA ALA A 12 31.10 -3.11 19.88
C ALA A 12 30.46 -2.72 18.53
N ILE A 13 30.59 -3.50 17.46
CA ILE A 13 30.05 -3.17 16.13
C ILE A 13 28.87 -4.09 15.73
N GLY A 14 28.28 -4.81 16.65
CA GLY A 14 27.31 -5.88 16.35
C GLY A 14 25.83 -5.60 16.65
N THR A 15 25.38 -4.41 17.03
CA THR A 15 23.99 -4.24 17.49
C THR A 15 23.23 -3.03 16.96
N SER A 16 23.60 -2.50 15.80
CA SER A 16 22.83 -1.41 15.17
C SER A 16 21.95 -1.84 14.00
N SER A 17 21.66 -3.13 13.84
CA SER A 17 20.84 -3.64 12.73
C SER A 17 19.37 -3.82 13.06
N PHE A 18 18.90 -3.39 14.24
CA PHE A 18 17.49 -3.47 14.59
C PHE A 18 16.79 -2.14 14.36
N ALA A 19 15.86 -2.15 13.43
CA ALA A 19 14.88 -1.11 13.16
C ALA A 19 15.42 0.20 12.56
N GLN A 20 16.24 0.15 11.53
CA GLN A 20 16.13 1.22 10.55
C GLN A 20 14.77 1.00 9.85
N VAL A 21 13.74 1.74 10.29
CA VAL A 21 12.49 1.85 9.53
C VAL A 21 12.91 2.07 8.08
N ASP A 22 12.54 1.14 7.21
CA ASP A 22 12.89 1.26 5.82
C ASP A 22 12.21 2.49 5.24
N GLN A 23 12.93 3.61 5.20
CA GLN A 23 12.43 4.90 4.77
C GLN A 23 11.80 4.83 3.36
N TYR A 24 12.31 3.94 2.51
CA TYR A 24 11.68 3.68 1.22
C TYR A 24 10.25 3.18 1.37
N SER A 25 10.01 2.20 2.25
CA SER A 25 8.67 1.66 2.51
C SER A 25 7.72 2.74 3.03
N GLU A 26 8.17 3.56 3.96
CA GLU A 26 7.32 4.64 4.51
C GLU A 26 7.01 5.71 3.47
N ASP A 27 7.98 6.05 2.61
CA ASP A 27 7.76 7.00 1.52
C ASP A 27 6.82 6.41 0.45
N VAL A 28 6.87 5.10 0.16
CA VAL A 28 5.88 4.44 -0.72
C VAL A 28 4.49 4.42 -0.08
N LYS A 29 4.36 4.07 1.20
CA LYS A 29 3.06 4.12 1.91
C LYS A 29 2.45 5.52 1.86
N THR A 30 3.26 6.56 2.02
CA THR A 30 2.84 7.95 1.85
C THR A 30 2.36 8.23 0.42
N CYS A 31 3.09 7.73 -0.57
CA CYS A 31 2.76 7.87 -1.99
C CYS A 31 1.39 7.24 -2.33
N ILE A 32 1.19 5.96 -1.96
CA ILE A 32 -0.04 5.22 -2.26
C ILE A 32 -1.27 5.73 -1.48
N LYS A 33 -1.06 6.34 -0.32
CA LYS A 33 -2.10 7.06 0.40
C LYS A 33 -2.47 8.36 -0.33
N SER A 34 -1.46 9.10 -0.79
CA SER A 34 -1.67 10.40 -1.42
C SER A 34 -2.26 10.31 -2.83
N ASN A 35 -1.98 9.25 -3.58
CA ASN A 35 -2.50 9.04 -4.94
C ASN A 35 -3.86 8.33 -4.99
N GLY A 36 -4.47 8.02 -3.84
CA GLY A 36 -5.79 7.40 -3.75
C GLY A 36 -5.81 5.87 -3.83
N THR A 37 -4.65 5.20 -4.01
CA THR A 37 -4.58 3.73 -4.06
C THR A 37 -5.19 3.09 -2.81
N MET A 38 -4.84 3.57 -1.62
CA MET A 38 -5.37 3.02 -0.38
C MET A 38 -6.88 3.21 -0.26
N THR A 39 -7.40 4.39 -0.61
CA THR A 39 -8.85 4.68 -0.60
C THR A 39 -9.63 3.78 -1.56
N TYR A 40 -9.06 3.49 -2.75
CA TYR A 40 -9.66 2.55 -3.69
C TYR A 40 -9.84 1.15 -3.05
N TYR A 41 -8.79 0.62 -2.41
CA TYR A 41 -8.85 -0.71 -1.78
C TYR A 41 -9.69 -0.76 -0.49
N GLU A 42 -9.81 0.35 0.23
CA GLU A 42 -10.82 0.46 1.30
C GLU A 42 -12.24 0.23 0.75
N GLY A 43 -12.55 0.82 -0.40
CA GLY A 43 -13.83 0.58 -1.10
C GLY A 43 -14.00 -0.89 -1.55
N VAL A 44 -12.92 -1.56 -1.98
CA VAL A 44 -12.95 -3.00 -2.32
C VAL A 44 -13.31 -3.84 -1.10
N ILE A 45 -12.77 -3.54 0.08
CA ILE A 45 -13.14 -4.22 1.34
C ILE A 45 -14.63 -4.01 1.65
N ASP A 46 -15.13 -2.78 1.52
CA ASP A 46 -16.55 -2.49 1.80
C ASP A 46 -17.47 -3.28 0.86
N GLN A 47 -17.14 -3.35 -0.43
CA GLN A 47 -17.88 -4.16 -1.40
C GLN A 47 -17.83 -5.65 -1.08
N MET A 48 -16.67 -6.16 -0.65
CA MET A 48 -16.53 -7.56 -0.24
C MET A 48 -17.42 -7.87 0.98
N PHE A 49 -17.47 -6.99 1.99
CA PHE A 49 -18.35 -7.19 3.13
C PHE A 49 -19.84 -7.14 2.74
N THR A 50 -20.23 -6.23 1.86
CA THR A 50 -21.60 -6.19 1.33
C THR A 50 -21.96 -7.51 0.64
N MET A 51 -21.08 -8.02 -0.22
CA MET A 51 -21.28 -9.30 -0.91
C MET A 51 -21.37 -10.47 0.09
N LEU A 52 -20.53 -10.50 1.12
CA LEU A 52 -20.58 -11.54 2.15
C LEU A 52 -21.87 -11.47 2.97
N GLU A 53 -22.31 -10.28 3.37
CA GLU A 53 -23.58 -10.09 4.08
C GLU A 53 -24.78 -10.61 3.26
N GLU A 54 -24.79 -10.38 1.95
CA GLU A 54 -25.79 -10.91 1.02
C GLU A 54 -25.71 -12.46 0.89
N GLN A 55 -24.52 -13.04 0.75
CA GLN A 55 -24.32 -14.48 0.64
C GLN A 55 -24.79 -15.25 1.88
N PHE A 56 -24.66 -14.64 3.05
CA PHE A 56 -25.04 -15.24 4.34
C PHE A 56 -26.40 -14.75 4.87
N GLU A 57 -27.20 -14.05 4.07
CA GLU A 57 -28.48 -13.47 4.49
C GLU A 57 -29.42 -14.53 5.11
N SER A 58 -29.51 -15.73 4.49
CA SER A 58 -30.34 -16.82 4.97
C SER A 58 -29.97 -17.39 6.34
N GLN A 59 -28.74 -17.15 6.78
CA GLN A 59 -28.19 -17.66 8.05
C GLN A 59 -28.36 -16.68 9.21
N ALA A 60 -28.90 -15.49 8.94
CA ALA A 60 -29.15 -14.45 9.94
C ALA A 60 -27.92 -14.15 10.85
N VAL A 61 -26.72 -14.02 10.25
CA VAL A 61 -25.49 -13.74 10.97
C VAL A 61 -25.63 -12.44 11.78
N PRO A 62 -25.40 -12.46 13.12
CA PRO A 62 -25.59 -11.29 13.96
C PRO A 62 -24.67 -10.13 13.56
N THR A 63 -25.14 -8.90 13.68
CA THR A 63 -24.35 -7.68 13.40
C THR A 63 -23.04 -7.60 14.21
N THR A 64 -23.03 -8.20 15.41
CA THR A 64 -21.81 -8.27 16.24
C THR A 64 -20.71 -9.09 15.60
N VAL A 65 -21.06 -10.16 14.88
CA VAL A 65 -20.09 -10.98 14.12
C VAL A 65 -19.51 -10.16 12.98
N TRP A 66 -20.34 -9.49 12.20
CA TRP A 66 -19.87 -8.59 11.12
C TRP A 66 -18.98 -7.48 11.65
N THR A 67 -19.34 -6.87 12.77
CA THR A 67 -18.53 -5.83 13.42
C THR A 67 -17.15 -6.35 13.83
N GLU A 68 -17.07 -7.59 14.29
CA GLU A 68 -15.81 -8.25 14.64
C GLU A 68 -14.96 -8.51 13.38
N LEU A 69 -15.55 -9.08 12.34
CA LEU A 69 -14.87 -9.36 11.07
C LEU A 69 -14.32 -8.07 10.40
N LYS A 70 -15.10 -6.99 10.46
CA LYS A 70 -14.67 -5.69 9.91
C LYS A 70 -13.42 -5.11 10.59
N LYS A 71 -13.01 -5.59 11.78
CA LYS A 71 -11.75 -5.21 12.41
C LYS A 71 -10.51 -5.72 11.66
N GLU A 72 -10.67 -6.76 10.84
CA GLU A 72 -9.58 -7.28 9.99
C GLU A 72 -9.12 -6.27 8.93
N ARG A 73 -9.93 -5.25 8.63
CA ARG A 73 -9.62 -4.19 7.67
C ARG A 73 -8.22 -3.62 7.85
N THR A 74 -7.85 -3.26 9.08
CA THR A 74 -6.55 -2.60 9.35
C THR A 74 -5.40 -3.52 8.96
N GLY A 75 -5.41 -4.78 9.40
CA GLY A 75 -4.39 -5.75 9.06
C GLY A 75 -4.32 -6.04 7.55
N ALA A 76 -5.49 -6.19 6.91
CA ALA A 76 -5.56 -6.40 5.47
C ALA A 76 -5.00 -5.22 4.66
N MET A 77 -5.26 -3.99 5.08
CA MET A 77 -4.71 -2.79 4.43
C MET A 77 -3.20 -2.67 4.64
N ASP A 78 -2.67 -3.06 5.80
CA ASP A 78 -1.23 -3.10 6.06
C ASP A 78 -0.53 -4.16 5.19
N GLU A 79 -1.12 -5.35 5.05
CA GLU A 79 -0.64 -6.40 4.14
C GLU A 79 -0.60 -5.91 2.69
N LEU A 80 -1.69 -5.32 2.21
CA LEU A 80 -1.74 -4.71 0.87
C LEU A 80 -0.63 -3.68 0.67
N ALA A 81 -0.46 -2.77 1.64
CA ALA A 81 0.57 -1.74 1.55
C ALA A 81 1.98 -2.33 1.40
N GLN A 82 2.30 -3.44 2.09
CA GLN A 82 3.59 -4.13 1.94
C GLN A 82 3.75 -4.77 0.55
N MET A 83 2.69 -5.37 0.00
CA MET A 83 2.72 -5.92 -1.36
C MET A 83 2.97 -4.82 -2.39
N VAL A 84 2.28 -3.68 -2.27
CA VAL A 84 2.47 -2.51 -3.15
C VAL A 84 3.87 -1.93 -3.01
N VAL A 85 4.43 -1.85 -1.79
CA VAL A 85 5.84 -1.45 -1.57
C VAL A 85 6.78 -2.34 -2.39
N SER A 86 6.54 -3.65 -2.42
CA SER A 86 7.36 -4.58 -3.20
C SER A 86 7.27 -4.32 -4.71
N ALA A 87 6.07 -4.03 -5.23
CA ALA A 87 5.88 -3.65 -6.63
C ALA A 87 6.59 -2.33 -6.95
N TYR A 88 6.48 -1.33 -6.09
CA TYR A 88 7.21 -0.05 -6.27
C TYR A 88 8.73 -0.26 -6.32
N ARG A 89 9.30 -1.15 -5.48
CA ARG A 89 10.75 -1.45 -5.48
C ARG A 89 11.23 -2.03 -6.81
N ALA A 90 10.38 -2.79 -7.50
CA ALA A 90 10.72 -3.37 -8.79
C ALA A 90 10.83 -2.32 -9.91
N HIS A 91 10.16 -1.18 -9.76
CA HIS A 91 10.02 -0.18 -10.83
C HIS A 91 10.66 1.17 -10.52
N PHE A 92 10.73 1.58 -9.24
CA PHE A 92 11.10 2.94 -8.85
C PHE A 92 12.21 2.98 -7.82
N THR A 93 13.14 3.89 -8.00
CA THR A 93 14.16 4.21 -6.98
C THR A 93 13.55 5.04 -5.85
N HIS A 94 14.26 5.14 -4.73
CA HIS A 94 13.82 6.00 -3.61
C HIS A 94 13.70 7.48 -4.04
N LYS A 95 14.57 7.95 -4.94
CA LYS A 95 14.50 9.30 -5.51
C LYS A 95 13.18 9.49 -6.28
N ASP A 96 12.78 8.49 -7.07
CA ASP A 96 11.52 8.56 -7.83
C ASP A 96 10.31 8.67 -6.90
N VAL A 97 10.26 7.85 -5.84
CA VAL A 97 9.17 7.89 -4.84
C VAL A 97 9.13 9.25 -4.13
N LYS A 98 10.27 9.83 -3.76
CA LYS A 98 10.33 11.18 -3.18
C LYS A 98 9.81 12.24 -4.14
N ASN A 99 10.15 12.15 -5.42
CA ASN A 99 9.65 13.07 -6.44
C ASN A 99 8.12 12.95 -6.63
N MET A 100 7.58 11.73 -6.62
CA MET A 100 6.13 11.50 -6.62
C MET A 100 5.45 12.11 -5.39
N ASN A 101 6.00 11.88 -4.20
CA ASN A 101 5.48 12.47 -2.96
C ASN A 101 5.51 14.00 -2.99
N ALA A 102 6.58 14.60 -3.53
CA ALA A 102 6.68 16.04 -3.69
C ALA A 102 5.58 16.58 -4.62
N LEU A 103 5.28 15.89 -5.74
CA LEU A 103 4.17 16.25 -6.62
C LEU A 103 2.82 16.14 -5.89
N TYR A 104 2.53 14.99 -5.26
CA TYR A 104 1.24 14.76 -4.58
C TYR A 104 1.00 15.70 -3.39
N ALA A 105 2.05 16.27 -2.80
CA ALA A 105 1.91 17.32 -1.78
C ALA A 105 1.42 18.66 -2.36
N THR A 106 1.59 18.92 -3.66
CA THR A 106 1.13 20.15 -4.32
C THR A 106 -0.39 20.16 -4.57
N LYS A 107 -0.95 21.34 -4.83
CA LYS A 107 -2.35 21.47 -5.27
C LYS A 107 -2.56 20.74 -6.61
N ALA A 108 -1.64 20.88 -7.55
CA ALA A 108 -1.68 20.21 -8.85
C ALA A 108 -1.75 18.68 -8.71
N GLY A 109 -0.85 18.09 -7.89
CA GLY A 109 -0.82 16.65 -7.65
C GLY A 109 -2.06 16.11 -6.94
N LYS A 110 -2.60 16.83 -5.95
CA LYS A 110 -3.84 16.45 -5.25
C LYS A 110 -5.07 16.43 -6.17
N ASN A 111 -5.05 17.24 -7.23
CA ASN A 111 -6.17 17.39 -8.15
C ASN A 111 -5.89 16.79 -9.55
N MET A 112 -4.78 16.08 -9.75
CA MET A 112 -4.37 15.61 -11.07
C MET A 112 -5.39 14.72 -11.78
N PHE A 113 -6.25 14.04 -11.02
CA PHE A 113 -7.34 13.21 -11.54
C PHE A 113 -8.70 13.95 -11.65
N LYS A 114 -8.70 15.29 -11.42
CA LYS A 114 -9.87 16.14 -11.49
C LYS A 114 -9.57 17.32 -12.43
N PRO A 115 -9.53 17.08 -13.75
CA PRO A 115 -9.08 18.09 -14.73
C PRO A 115 -9.91 19.38 -14.68
N GLU A 116 -11.18 19.30 -14.26
CA GLU A 116 -12.11 20.42 -14.16
C GLU A 116 -11.73 21.46 -13.09
N VAL A 117 -10.89 21.09 -12.10
CA VAL A 117 -10.45 22.00 -11.03
C VAL A 117 -9.00 22.47 -11.19
N LEU A 118 -8.30 22.02 -12.25
CA LEU A 118 -6.91 22.39 -12.50
C LEU A 118 -6.82 23.79 -13.13
N THR A 119 -6.02 24.65 -12.53
CA THR A 119 -5.63 25.94 -13.15
C THR A 119 -4.56 25.73 -14.23
N GLU A 120 -4.32 26.72 -15.10
CA GLU A 120 -3.21 26.66 -16.07
C GLU A 120 -1.85 26.48 -15.39
N GLY A 121 -1.64 27.10 -14.22
CA GLY A 121 -0.43 26.91 -13.44
C GLY A 121 -0.28 25.45 -12.93
N ASP A 122 -1.38 24.81 -12.50
CA ASP A 122 -1.38 23.40 -12.10
C ASP A 122 -1.04 22.49 -13.27
N LYS A 123 -1.56 22.75 -14.47
CA LYS A 123 -1.25 22.00 -15.70
C LYS A 123 0.22 22.13 -16.11
N ILE A 124 0.82 23.29 -15.93
CA ILE A 124 2.26 23.50 -16.18
C ILE A 124 3.08 22.60 -15.20
N ILE A 125 2.76 22.62 -13.91
CA ILE A 125 3.44 21.78 -12.90
C ILE A 125 3.38 20.30 -13.28
N LEU A 126 2.19 19.80 -13.64
CA LEU A 126 2.01 18.41 -14.06
C LEU A 126 2.80 18.10 -15.33
N THR A 127 2.77 18.99 -16.32
CA THR A 127 3.49 18.83 -17.58
C THR A 127 5.01 18.73 -17.34
N GLU A 128 5.58 19.61 -16.52
CA GLU A 128 7.00 19.59 -16.19
C GLU A 128 7.39 18.35 -15.39
N PHE A 129 6.53 17.90 -14.47
CA PHE A 129 6.75 16.63 -13.76
C PHE A 129 6.82 15.44 -14.73
N TYR A 130 5.86 15.33 -15.67
CA TYR A 130 5.86 14.22 -16.63
C TYR A 130 6.99 14.28 -17.67
N LYS A 131 7.60 15.45 -17.89
CA LYS A 131 8.83 15.58 -18.69
C LYS A 131 10.08 15.16 -17.91
N SER A 132 10.05 15.11 -16.59
CA SER A 132 11.20 14.71 -15.76
C SER A 132 11.53 13.22 -15.90
N ASP A 133 12.76 12.81 -15.49
CA ASP A 133 13.17 11.40 -15.49
C ASP A 133 12.19 10.51 -14.73
N THR A 134 11.69 10.97 -13.58
CA THR A 134 10.69 10.24 -12.79
C THR A 134 9.37 10.12 -13.54
N GLY A 135 8.88 11.21 -14.14
CA GLY A 135 7.65 11.20 -14.93
C GLY A 135 7.73 10.27 -16.14
N GLN A 136 8.86 10.31 -16.87
CA GLN A 136 9.10 9.41 -18.00
C GLN A 136 9.18 7.94 -17.56
N LYS A 137 9.77 7.67 -16.39
CA LYS A 137 9.83 6.32 -15.82
C LYS A 137 8.43 5.83 -15.44
N ILE A 138 7.57 6.67 -14.85
CA ILE A 138 6.18 6.31 -14.56
C ILE A 138 5.47 5.88 -15.84
N VAL A 139 5.58 6.67 -16.91
CA VAL A 139 4.95 6.37 -18.20
C VAL A 139 5.48 5.07 -18.79
N SER A 140 6.80 4.89 -18.82
CA SER A 140 7.42 3.68 -19.39
C SER A 140 7.20 2.41 -18.57
N SER A 141 6.93 2.53 -17.26
CA SER A 141 6.66 1.39 -16.37
C SER A 141 5.16 1.10 -16.22
N GLN A 142 4.28 1.86 -16.86
CA GLN A 142 2.84 1.80 -16.63
C GLN A 142 2.26 0.40 -16.81
N ASP A 143 2.57 -0.28 -17.91
CA ASP A 143 2.02 -1.61 -18.21
C ASP A 143 2.51 -2.66 -17.21
N SER A 144 3.80 -2.66 -16.89
CA SER A 144 4.36 -3.60 -15.92
C SER A 144 3.89 -3.32 -14.50
N MET A 145 3.69 -2.05 -14.13
CA MET A 145 3.12 -1.69 -12.84
C MET A 145 1.64 -2.08 -12.74
N ASN A 146 0.87 -1.86 -13.81
CA ASN A 146 -0.54 -2.28 -13.87
C ASN A 146 -0.67 -3.81 -13.75
N ALA A 147 0.19 -4.59 -14.42
CA ALA A 147 0.23 -6.04 -14.26
C ALA A 147 0.53 -6.44 -12.81
N SER A 148 1.57 -5.87 -12.20
CA SER A 148 1.91 -6.12 -10.79
C SER A 148 0.75 -5.77 -9.84
N MET A 149 0.07 -4.65 -10.06
CA MET A 149 -1.09 -4.25 -9.25
C MET A 149 -2.30 -5.17 -9.47
N GLY A 150 -2.49 -5.68 -10.68
CA GLY A 150 -3.51 -6.69 -10.99
C GLY A 150 -3.29 -7.98 -10.22
N ASP A 151 -2.06 -8.52 -10.25
CA ASP A 151 -1.68 -9.72 -9.51
C ASP A 151 -1.85 -9.55 -7.99
N ILE A 152 -1.41 -8.39 -7.46
CA ILE A 152 -1.60 -8.03 -6.05
C ILE A 152 -3.10 -8.01 -5.70
N SER A 153 -3.93 -7.36 -6.52
CA SER A 153 -5.37 -7.27 -6.29
C SER A 153 -6.02 -8.64 -6.19
N VAL A 154 -5.73 -9.53 -7.14
CA VAL A 154 -6.31 -10.89 -7.17
C VAL A 154 -5.87 -11.70 -5.96
N MET A 155 -4.57 -11.71 -5.65
CA MET A 155 -4.02 -12.48 -4.55
C MET A 155 -4.55 -11.96 -3.21
N TRP A 156 -4.41 -10.67 -2.95
CA TRP A 156 -4.81 -10.06 -1.69
C TRP A 156 -6.32 -10.16 -1.42
N SER A 157 -7.17 -9.84 -2.40
CA SER A 157 -8.62 -9.92 -2.22
C SER A 157 -9.11 -11.36 -2.06
N GLY A 158 -8.52 -12.31 -2.81
CA GLY A 158 -8.84 -13.73 -2.69
C GLY A 158 -8.44 -14.30 -1.31
N ASP A 159 -7.30 -13.91 -0.79
CA ASP A 159 -6.84 -14.36 0.54
C ASP A 159 -7.67 -13.73 1.66
N LEU A 160 -8.02 -12.44 1.53
CA LEU A 160 -8.91 -11.78 2.49
C LEU A 160 -10.31 -12.43 2.50
N TYR A 161 -10.89 -12.68 1.33
CA TYR A 161 -12.19 -13.36 1.22
C TYR A 161 -12.16 -14.73 1.89
N LYS A 162 -11.16 -15.57 1.59
CA LYS A 162 -11.00 -16.90 2.20
C LYS A 162 -10.89 -16.82 3.73
N ARG A 163 -10.15 -15.83 4.26
CA ARG A 163 -10.05 -15.60 5.71
C ARG A 163 -11.40 -15.24 6.32
N MET A 164 -12.21 -14.42 5.64
CA MET A 164 -13.53 -14.05 6.14
C MET A 164 -14.48 -15.26 6.16
N ILE A 165 -14.49 -16.08 5.10
CA ILE A 165 -15.26 -17.34 5.06
C ILE A 165 -14.83 -18.28 6.17
N ALA A 166 -13.52 -18.50 6.36
CA ALA A 166 -13.01 -19.37 7.44
C ALA A 166 -13.47 -18.89 8.82
N LYS A 167 -13.41 -17.58 9.10
CA LYS A 167 -13.85 -17.01 10.37
C LYS A 167 -15.37 -17.10 10.57
N LEU A 168 -16.17 -17.04 9.50
CA LEU A 168 -17.63 -17.28 9.56
C LEU A 168 -17.89 -18.75 9.86
N SER A 169 -17.21 -19.68 9.21
CA SER A 169 -17.34 -21.13 9.45
C SER A 169 -16.94 -21.50 10.89
N GLU A 170 -15.85 -20.93 11.44
CA GLU A 170 -15.47 -21.10 12.86
C GLU A 170 -16.56 -20.67 13.84
N LYS A 171 -17.46 -19.76 13.44
CA LYS A 171 -18.60 -19.28 14.21
C LYS A 171 -19.90 -20.04 13.91
N GLY A 172 -19.83 -21.07 13.06
CA GLY A 172 -20.95 -21.95 12.69
C GLY A 172 -21.82 -21.45 11.53
N TYR A 173 -21.29 -20.54 10.70
CA TYR A 173 -21.94 -20.05 9.48
C TYR A 173 -21.20 -20.58 8.25
N ASP A 174 -21.80 -21.51 7.52
CA ASP A 174 -21.23 -22.15 6.35
C ASP A 174 -22.02 -21.84 5.06
N LEU A 175 -21.32 -21.76 3.90
CA LEU A 175 -21.92 -21.59 2.57
C LEU A 175 -22.35 -22.95 2.01
#